data_1d394af3a7981da1f0d14a2e3522a411
#
_entry.id   1d394af3a7981da1f0d14a2e3522a411
#
_cell.length_a   1.000
_cell.length_b   1.000
_cell.length_c   1.000
_cell.angle_alpha   90.00
_cell.angle_beta   90.00
_cell.angle_gamma   90.00
#
_symmetry.space_group_name_H-M   'P 1'
#
loop_
_entity.id
_entity.type
_entity.pdbx_description
1 polymer ?
#
loop_
_entity_poly.entity_id
_entity_poly.type
_entity_poly.pdbx_seq_one_letter_code
_entity_poly.pdbx_strand_id
1 'polypeptide(L)'
;MHKRTVHSSLPNISNRMRWSFDLRYNPTGQNTGRSMFPGFVARSRNYPESELRDPIVWNNMWLECREKMSKINQDDSDDVKFSRWADGHPDCEV
;
A
#
# COMPACT_ATOMS: atom_id res chain seq x y z
N MET A 1 8.00 10.14 4.90
CA MET A 1 8.11 11.18 3.85
C MET A 1 6.71 11.61 3.51
N HIS A 2 6.44 12.92 3.41
CA HIS A 2 5.12 13.45 3.10
C HIS A 2 4.77 13.15 1.63
N LYS A 3 3.47 12.93 1.32
CA LYS A 3 3.00 12.58 -0.03
C LYS A 3 3.39 13.60 -1.13
N ARG A 4 3.58 14.87 -0.76
CA ARG A 4 3.97 15.96 -1.67
C ARG A 4 5.50 16.14 -1.81
N THR A 5 6.30 15.28 -1.18
CA THR A 5 7.76 15.39 -1.27
C THR A 5 8.24 14.84 -2.60
N VAL A 6 8.78 15.72 -3.44
CA VAL A 6 9.43 15.32 -4.68
C VAL A 6 10.72 14.57 -4.33
N HIS A 7 10.88 13.40 -4.89
CA HIS A 7 12.05 12.55 -4.66
C HIS A 7 12.35 11.70 -5.89
N SER A 8 13.60 11.33 -6.03
CA SER A 8 14.06 10.45 -7.10
C SER A 8 15.20 9.56 -6.61
N SER A 9 15.48 8.52 -7.37
CA SER A 9 16.66 7.67 -7.19
C SER A 9 17.65 7.93 -8.30
N LEU A 10 18.93 7.92 -7.95
CA LEU A 10 20.02 7.97 -8.95
C LEU A 10 20.29 6.55 -9.50
N PRO A 11 20.83 6.44 -10.72
CA PRO A 11 21.27 5.19 -11.27
C PRO A 11 22.31 4.51 -10.36
N ASN A 12 22.25 3.19 -10.28
CA ASN A 12 23.31 2.42 -9.63
C ASN A 12 24.51 2.29 -10.58
N ILE A 13 25.55 3.03 -10.30
CA ILE A 13 26.82 3.01 -11.08
C ILE A 13 27.85 2.02 -10.52
N SER A 14 27.51 1.25 -9.49
CA SER A 14 28.39 0.23 -8.93
C SER A 14 28.21 -1.11 -9.65
N ASN A 15 29.19 -1.99 -9.51
CA ASN A 15 29.12 -3.36 -9.99
C ASN A 15 28.40 -4.33 -9.03
N ARG A 16 27.68 -3.79 -8.02
CA ARG A 16 26.96 -4.56 -7.02
C ARG A 16 25.46 -4.35 -7.17
N MET A 17 24.69 -5.40 -6.93
CA MET A 17 23.23 -5.30 -6.83
C MET A 17 22.85 -4.49 -5.59
N ARG A 18 21.91 -3.57 -5.76
CA ARG A 18 21.30 -2.81 -4.68
C ARG A 18 19.86 -3.25 -4.51
N TRP A 19 19.51 -3.65 -3.30
CA TRP A 19 18.12 -3.88 -2.89
C TRP A 19 17.60 -2.64 -2.17
N SER A 20 16.39 -2.20 -2.52
CA SER A 20 15.69 -1.12 -1.84
C SER A 20 14.33 -1.61 -1.39
N PHE A 21 13.99 -1.37 -0.12
CA PHE A 21 12.68 -1.66 0.45
C PHE A 21 11.96 -0.36 0.74
N ASP A 22 10.87 -0.12 0.04
CA ASP A 22 10.03 1.05 0.25
C ASP A 22 8.90 0.70 1.22
N LEU A 23 9.12 1.01 2.49
CA LEU A 23 8.14 0.80 3.54
C LEU A 23 7.36 2.09 3.81
N ARG A 24 6.04 1.96 4.01
CA ARG A 24 5.16 3.09 4.24
C ARG A 24 4.38 2.89 5.52
N TYR A 25 4.46 3.88 6.39
CA TYR A 25 3.81 3.91 7.69
C TYR A 25 2.96 5.17 7.82
N ASN A 26 1.82 5.03 8.47
CA ASN A 26 0.99 6.14 8.91
C ASN A 26 0.51 5.88 10.36
N PRO A 27 0.10 6.90 11.09
CA PRO A 27 -0.50 6.69 12.42
C PRO A 27 -1.71 5.77 12.35
N THR A 28 -1.84 4.90 13.36
CA THR A 28 -2.99 4.00 13.48
C THR A 28 -4.30 4.80 13.49
N GLY A 29 -5.28 4.35 12.73
CA GLY A 29 -6.59 5.02 12.59
C GLY A 29 -6.64 6.09 11.50
N GLN A 30 -5.52 6.46 10.88
CA GLN A 30 -5.52 7.29 9.70
C GLN A 30 -5.72 6.46 8.43
N ASN A 31 -6.39 7.07 7.45
CA ASN A 31 -6.56 6.44 6.15
C ASN A 31 -5.22 6.32 5.41
N THR A 32 -4.97 5.15 4.84
CA THR A 32 -3.76 4.88 4.04
C THR A 32 -3.79 5.54 2.66
N GLY A 33 -4.92 6.16 2.28
CA GLY A 33 -5.16 6.70 0.94
C GLY A 33 -5.43 5.62 -0.12
N ARG A 34 -5.56 4.36 0.29
CA ARG A 34 -5.82 3.21 -0.60
C ARG A 34 -6.61 2.15 0.14
N SER A 35 -7.92 2.36 0.25
CA SER A 35 -8.83 1.50 1.00
C SER A 35 -8.90 0.05 0.50
N MET A 36 -8.57 -0.18 -0.78
CA MET A 36 -8.59 -1.52 -1.36
C MET A 36 -7.38 -2.39 -0.93
N PHE A 37 -6.29 -1.78 -0.48
CA PHE A 37 -5.14 -2.54 -0.02
C PHE A 37 -5.19 -2.77 1.49
N PRO A 38 -4.76 -3.96 1.96
CA PRO A 38 -4.80 -4.28 3.38
C PRO A 38 -3.83 -3.40 4.17
N GLY A 39 -4.33 -2.84 5.27
CA GLY A 39 -3.52 -2.19 6.28
C GLY A 39 -3.48 -3.04 7.55
N PHE A 40 -2.42 -2.94 8.31
CA PHE A 40 -2.25 -3.64 9.57
C PHE A 40 -1.42 -2.82 10.57
N VAL A 41 -1.57 -3.12 11.84
CA VAL A 41 -0.78 -2.48 12.89
C VAL A 41 0.61 -3.09 12.90
N ALA A 42 1.60 -2.31 12.44
CA ALA A 42 2.99 -2.75 12.44
C ALA A 42 3.64 -2.58 13.82
N ARG A 43 3.25 -1.56 14.57
CA ARG A 43 3.74 -1.27 15.92
C ARG A 43 2.71 -0.52 16.73
N SER A 44 2.45 -0.95 17.95
CA SER A 44 1.63 -0.23 18.92
C SER A 44 2.27 -0.31 20.31
N ARG A 45 2.50 0.87 20.91
CA ARG A 45 3.04 0.94 22.29
C ARG A 45 1.97 0.61 23.31
N ASN A 46 0.74 1.07 23.07
CA ASN A 46 -0.37 0.95 24.03
C ASN A 46 -1.09 -0.40 23.92
N TYR A 47 -1.07 -1.00 22.70
CA TYR A 47 -1.79 -2.25 22.41
C TYR A 47 -0.89 -3.16 21.58
N PRO A 48 0.20 -3.70 22.16
CA PRO A 48 1.17 -4.55 21.43
C PRO A 48 0.55 -5.84 20.89
N GLU A 49 -0.56 -6.31 21.49
CA GLU A 49 -1.33 -7.47 21.03
C GLU A 49 -2.04 -7.25 19.69
N SER A 50 -2.23 -5.98 19.29
CA SER A 50 -2.82 -5.64 17.99
C SER A 50 -1.82 -5.70 16.84
N GLU A 51 -0.52 -5.83 17.12
CA GLU A 51 0.52 -5.88 16.11
C GLU A 51 0.42 -7.17 15.28
N LEU A 52 0.37 -7.04 13.97
CA LEU A 52 0.45 -8.19 13.07
C LEU A 52 1.89 -8.69 12.98
N ARG A 53 2.13 -9.88 13.50
CA ARG A 53 3.46 -10.53 13.52
C ARG A 53 3.50 -11.84 12.74
N ASP A 54 2.32 -12.37 12.37
CA ASP A 54 2.22 -13.64 11.65
C ASP A 54 2.36 -13.40 10.13
N PRO A 55 3.41 -13.92 9.49
CA PRO A 55 3.63 -13.77 8.07
C PRO A 55 2.58 -14.51 7.23
N ILE A 56 1.96 -15.55 7.76
CA ILE A 56 0.91 -16.30 7.04
C ILE A 56 -0.36 -15.45 6.95
N VAL A 57 -0.77 -14.83 8.06
CA VAL A 57 -1.90 -13.90 8.08
C VAL A 57 -1.64 -12.73 7.13
N TRP A 58 -0.44 -12.15 7.17
CA TRP A 58 -0.05 -11.08 6.26
C TRP A 58 -0.16 -11.51 4.78
N ASN A 59 0.37 -12.69 4.44
CA ASN A 59 0.32 -13.22 3.09
C ASN A 59 -1.13 -13.44 2.61
N ASN A 60 -1.98 -14.00 3.46
CA ASN A 60 -3.38 -14.25 3.13
C ASN A 60 -4.16 -12.96 2.86
N MET A 61 -3.92 -11.91 3.64
CA MET A 61 -4.51 -10.58 3.40
C MET A 61 -4.18 -10.07 1.98
N TRP A 62 -2.96 -10.27 1.50
CA TRP A 62 -2.57 -9.86 0.16
C TRP A 62 -3.14 -10.76 -0.93
N LEU A 63 -3.25 -12.07 -0.71
CA LEU A 63 -3.89 -13.01 -1.65
C LEU A 63 -5.36 -12.66 -1.83
N GLU A 64 -6.08 -12.41 -0.74
CA GLU A 64 -7.49 -11.98 -0.79
C GLU A 64 -7.66 -10.64 -1.51
N CYS A 65 -6.77 -9.70 -1.26
CA CYS A 65 -6.78 -8.42 -1.96
C CYS A 65 -6.59 -8.60 -3.47
N ARG A 66 -5.63 -9.41 -3.88
CA ARG A 66 -5.39 -9.72 -5.30
C ARG A 66 -6.60 -10.37 -5.95
N GLU A 67 -7.24 -11.31 -5.27
CA GLU A 67 -8.44 -11.97 -5.77
C GLU A 67 -9.59 -10.96 -5.97
N LYS A 68 -9.83 -10.09 -4.99
CA LYS A 68 -10.83 -9.02 -5.12
C LYS A 68 -10.53 -8.09 -6.29
N MET A 69 -9.28 -7.68 -6.44
CA MET A 69 -8.86 -6.82 -7.54
C MET A 69 -9.00 -7.47 -8.91
N SER A 70 -8.70 -8.77 -9.02
CA SER A 70 -8.85 -9.48 -10.30
C SER A 70 -10.32 -9.57 -10.73
N LYS A 71 -11.26 -9.73 -9.79
CA LYS A 71 -12.69 -9.75 -10.08
C LYS A 71 -13.20 -8.39 -10.56
N ILE A 72 -12.74 -7.30 -9.95
CA ILE A 72 -13.09 -5.93 -10.37
C ILE A 72 -12.59 -5.65 -11.79
N ASN A 73 -11.40 -6.11 -12.14
CA ASN A 73 -10.83 -5.92 -13.49
C ASN A 73 -11.46 -6.83 -14.56
N GLN A 74 -12.18 -7.89 -14.17
CA GLN A 74 -12.88 -8.78 -15.10
C GLN A 74 -14.30 -8.30 -15.44
N ASP A 75 -14.87 -7.46 -14.60
CA ASP A 75 -16.13 -6.81 -14.90
C ASP A 75 -15.84 -5.65 -15.88
N ASP A 76 -16.08 -5.91 -17.16
CA ASP A 76 -15.76 -5.06 -18.31
C ASP A 76 -16.60 -3.75 -18.37
N SER A 77 -17.04 -3.27 -17.24
CA SER A 77 -17.53 -1.90 -17.13
C SER A 77 -16.34 -0.97 -17.24
N ASP A 78 -16.25 -0.28 -18.34
CA ASP A 78 -15.22 0.73 -18.68
C ASP A 78 -15.00 1.83 -17.61
N ASP A 79 -15.76 1.79 -16.54
CA ASP A 79 -15.81 2.82 -15.50
C ASP A 79 -14.88 2.56 -14.30
N VAL A 80 -14.28 1.39 -14.19
CA VAL A 80 -13.36 1.09 -13.07
C VAL A 80 -11.96 0.74 -13.59
N LYS A 81 -11.41 1.61 -14.40
CA LYS A 81 -9.96 1.57 -14.62
C LYS A 81 -9.30 2.03 -13.34
N PHE A 82 -8.60 1.12 -12.66
CA PHE A 82 -7.74 1.48 -11.55
C PHE A 82 -6.76 2.57 -12.01
N SER A 83 -7.15 3.81 -11.82
CA SER A 83 -6.26 4.92 -12.06
C SER A 83 -5.42 5.15 -10.82
N ARG A 84 -4.12 5.08 -10.99
CA ARG A 84 -3.15 5.37 -9.93
C ARG A 84 -3.29 6.78 -9.37
N TRP A 85 -4.01 7.66 -10.07
CA TRP A 85 -4.06 9.09 -9.83
C TRP A 85 -5.46 9.68 -9.75
N ALA A 86 -6.49 8.92 -10.12
CA ALA A 86 -7.86 9.40 -10.24
C ALA A 86 -8.87 8.40 -9.64
N ASP A 87 -8.59 7.89 -8.46
CA ASP A 87 -9.51 7.02 -7.73
C ASP A 87 -10.60 7.79 -6.97
N GLY A 88 -10.65 9.12 -7.12
CA GLY A 88 -11.66 9.97 -6.50
C GLY A 88 -11.63 9.97 -4.97
N HIS A 89 -10.56 9.41 -4.37
CA HIS A 89 -10.45 9.37 -2.92
C HIS A 89 -10.06 10.76 -2.40
N PRO A 90 -10.74 11.28 -1.35
CA PRO A 90 -10.50 12.65 -0.82
C PRO A 90 -9.03 12.90 -0.45
N ASP A 91 -8.27 11.86 -0.06
CA ASP A 91 -6.85 11.99 0.26
C ASP A 91 -5.95 12.13 -0.99
N CYS A 92 -6.52 11.93 -2.19
CA CYS A 92 -5.84 12.10 -3.47
C CYS A 92 -6.16 13.44 -4.13
N GLU A 93 -7.14 14.17 -3.62
CA GLU A 93 -7.42 15.53 -4.04
C GLU A 93 -6.29 16.46 -3.60
N VAL A 94 -5.77 17.23 -4.54
CA VAL A 94 -4.64 18.16 -4.36
C VAL A 94 -5.16 19.54 -3.96
#